data_03f6b27f220f9132f221dc8fec4c8559
#
_entry.id   03f6b27f220f9132f221dc8fec4c8559
#
_cell.length_a   1.000
_cell.length_b   1.000
_cell.length_c   1.000
_cell.angle_alpha   90.00
_cell.angle_beta   90.00
_cell.angle_gamma   90.00
#
_symmetry.space_group_name_H-M   'P 1'
#
loop_
_entity.id
_entity.type
_entity.pdbx_description
1 polymer ?
#
loop_
_entity_poly.entity_id
_entity_poly.type
_entity_poly.pdbx_seq_one_letter_code
_entity_poly.pdbx_strand_id
1 'polypeptide(L)'
;IETMAPPEVRFEGRNGPLRMLVVGGSLGAKVLNEMVPAALAQMPEERRPMVMHQTGMAHLDEVRARYATLGVQAEVQPFIDDMAAYLEICDLIVCRAGAITVSELCAAGVASVLVPLVVSTTAHQKDNAAWMAERGAALHLPQAELTPQRLAQTLQDMDRGKLLAMAQKVKTLARPQAAAKVADESERMTS
;
A
#
# COMPACT_ATOMS: atom_id res chain seq x y z
N ILE A 1 4.26 8.57 -12.02
CA ILE A 1 4.50 8.60 -10.57
C ILE A 1 5.44 9.76 -10.19
N GLU A 2 6.54 9.97 -10.89
CA GLU A 2 7.52 11.04 -10.58
C GLU A 2 6.95 12.46 -10.71
N THR A 3 5.93 12.66 -11.55
CA THR A 3 5.25 13.95 -11.76
C THR A 3 4.06 14.18 -10.83
N MET A 4 3.83 13.28 -9.90
CA MET A 4 2.72 13.34 -8.97
C MET A 4 2.86 14.56 -8.03
N ALA A 5 1.76 15.26 -7.76
CA ALA A 5 1.76 16.38 -6.83
C ALA A 5 2.27 15.94 -5.44
N PRO A 6 2.98 16.81 -4.71
CA PRO A 6 3.49 16.47 -3.39
C PRO A 6 2.36 16.16 -2.39
N PRO A 7 2.63 15.35 -1.35
CA PRO A 7 1.60 14.89 -0.42
C PRO A 7 0.73 15.99 0.17
N GLU A 8 1.31 17.11 0.58
CA GLU A 8 0.60 18.25 1.16
C GLU A 8 -0.45 18.82 0.20
N VAL A 9 -0.15 18.91 -1.09
CA VAL A 9 -1.10 19.36 -2.13
C VAL A 9 -2.20 18.33 -2.35
N ARG A 10 -1.84 17.04 -2.39
CA ARG A 10 -2.82 15.97 -2.61
C ARG A 10 -3.81 15.80 -1.46
N PHE A 11 -3.39 16.08 -0.23
CA PHE A 11 -4.24 15.99 0.96
C PHE A 11 -5.08 17.26 1.20
N GLU A 12 -4.75 18.37 0.53
CA GLU A 12 -5.47 19.63 0.68
C GLU A 12 -6.95 19.47 0.33
N GLY A 13 -7.84 19.93 1.20
CA GLY A 13 -9.29 19.88 1.01
C GLY A 13 -9.93 18.49 1.09
N ARG A 14 -9.15 17.41 1.32
CA ARG A 14 -9.71 16.07 1.49
C ARG A 14 -10.50 15.96 2.79
N ASN A 15 -11.72 15.46 2.67
CA ASN A 15 -12.63 15.19 3.78
C ASN A 15 -13.36 13.85 3.56
N GLY A 16 -14.27 13.48 4.47
CA GLY A 16 -15.00 12.21 4.43
C GLY A 16 -14.12 11.00 4.81
N PRO A 17 -14.52 9.76 4.46
CA PRO A 17 -13.76 8.55 4.75
C PRO A 17 -12.36 8.56 4.13
N LEU A 18 -11.42 7.88 4.77
CA LEU A 18 -10.10 7.62 4.17
C LEU A 18 -10.25 6.80 2.90
N ARG A 19 -9.36 7.00 1.94
CA ARG A 19 -9.28 6.22 0.71
C ARG A 19 -8.14 5.23 0.81
N MET A 20 -8.48 3.94 0.90
CA MET A 20 -7.52 2.87 1.08
C MET A 20 -7.38 2.02 -0.17
N LEU A 21 -6.16 1.86 -0.63
CA LEU A 21 -5.79 0.94 -1.70
C LEU A 21 -5.21 -0.34 -1.09
N VAL A 22 -5.61 -1.50 -1.61
CA VAL A 22 -5.06 -2.80 -1.20
C VAL A 22 -4.47 -3.50 -2.42
N VAL A 23 -3.19 -3.82 -2.39
CA VAL A 23 -2.47 -4.39 -3.52
C VAL A 23 -1.62 -5.59 -3.09
N GLY A 24 -1.94 -6.75 -3.62
CA GLY A 24 -1.20 -7.99 -3.37
C GLY A 24 -0.09 -8.30 -4.39
N GLY A 25 0.03 -7.50 -5.45
CA GLY A 25 0.85 -7.80 -6.61
C GLY A 25 0.04 -8.52 -7.72
N SER A 26 0.66 -8.82 -8.86
CA SER A 26 -0.03 -9.37 -10.04
C SER A 26 -0.79 -10.67 -9.80
N LEU A 27 -0.29 -11.51 -8.91
CA LEU A 27 -0.94 -12.78 -8.52
C LEU A 27 -1.91 -12.61 -7.34
N GLY A 28 -1.97 -11.40 -6.75
CA GLY A 28 -2.69 -11.15 -5.52
C GLY A 28 -1.93 -11.66 -4.28
N ALA A 29 -2.46 -11.35 -3.11
CA ALA A 29 -1.92 -11.82 -1.84
C ALA A 29 -3.05 -12.45 -1.03
N LYS A 30 -3.10 -13.78 -0.97
CA LYS A 30 -4.15 -14.53 -0.27
C LYS A 30 -4.39 -13.99 1.15
N VAL A 31 -3.32 -13.72 1.90
CA VAL A 31 -3.46 -13.20 3.26
C VAL A 31 -4.13 -11.83 3.31
N LEU A 32 -3.86 -10.92 2.36
CA LEU A 32 -4.55 -9.63 2.29
C LEU A 32 -6.01 -9.82 1.85
N ASN A 33 -6.26 -10.70 0.89
CA ASN A 33 -7.59 -11.05 0.41
C ASN A 33 -8.50 -11.60 1.53
N GLU A 34 -7.92 -12.26 2.53
CA GLU A 34 -8.63 -12.80 3.68
C GLU A 34 -8.73 -11.81 4.84
N MET A 35 -7.63 -11.18 5.21
CA MET A 35 -7.53 -10.36 6.42
C MET A 35 -8.15 -8.98 6.27
N VAL A 36 -8.03 -8.33 5.11
CA VAL A 36 -8.55 -6.97 4.93
C VAL A 36 -10.08 -6.91 5.05
N PRO A 37 -10.88 -7.73 4.34
CA PRO A 37 -12.33 -7.72 4.52
C PRO A 37 -12.75 -8.01 5.96
N ALA A 38 -12.10 -8.99 6.61
CA ALA A 38 -12.38 -9.38 7.98
C ALA A 38 -12.04 -8.27 9.01
N ALA A 39 -10.95 -7.53 8.77
CA ALA A 39 -10.57 -6.38 9.60
C ALA A 39 -11.59 -5.24 9.47
N LEU A 40 -11.99 -4.91 8.25
CA LEU A 40 -12.96 -3.85 8.00
C LEU A 40 -14.34 -4.16 8.60
N ALA A 41 -14.73 -5.43 8.60
CA ALA A 41 -15.97 -5.88 9.23
C ALA A 41 -15.99 -5.62 10.75
N GLN A 42 -14.83 -5.58 11.40
CA GLN A 42 -14.69 -5.29 12.83
C GLN A 42 -14.66 -3.79 13.16
N MET A 43 -14.53 -2.94 12.13
CA MET A 43 -14.55 -1.49 12.32
C MET A 43 -15.99 -0.96 12.34
N PRO A 44 -16.28 0.07 13.15
CA PRO A 44 -17.52 0.84 13.02
C PRO A 44 -17.70 1.32 11.58
N GLU A 45 -18.90 1.21 11.05
CA GLU A 45 -19.18 1.50 9.63
C GLU A 45 -18.75 2.93 9.24
N GLU A 46 -19.01 3.90 10.11
CA GLU A 46 -18.64 5.31 9.90
C GLU A 46 -17.13 5.57 9.93
N ARG A 47 -16.34 4.59 10.38
CA ARG A 47 -14.86 4.68 10.40
C ARG A 47 -14.18 3.85 9.31
N ARG A 48 -14.96 3.10 8.54
CA ARG A 48 -14.42 2.30 7.45
C ARG A 48 -13.90 3.20 6.33
N PRO A 49 -12.71 2.93 5.77
CA PRO A 49 -12.24 3.63 4.58
C PRO A 49 -13.07 3.22 3.35
N MET A 50 -13.05 4.06 2.32
CA MET A 50 -13.41 3.66 0.97
C MET A 50 -12.28 2.78 0.43
N VAL A 51 -12.60 1.59 -0.05
CA VAL A 51 -11.59 0.57 -0.41
C VAL A 51 -11.62 0.26 -1.90
N MET A 52 -10.44 0.32 -2.51
CA MET A 52 -10.11 -0.36 -3.76
C MET A 52 -9.21 -1.55 -3.43
N HIS A 53 -9.61 -2.76 -3.82
CA HIS A 53 -8.86 -3.98 -3.54
C HIS A 53 -8.50 -4.73 -4.83
N GLN A 54 -7.21 -4.80 -5.13
CA GLN A 54 -6.67 -5.62 -6.21
C GLN A 54 -6.35 -7.02 -5.69
N THR A 55 -7.07 -8.02 -6.21
CA THR A 55 -7.09 -9.38 -5.67
C THR A 55 -6.21 -10.38 -6.40
N GLY A 56 -5.80 -10.08 -7.63
CA GLY A 56 -5.38 -11.07 -8.60
C GLY A 56 -6.58 -11.77 -9.27
N MET A 57 -6.40 -12.20 -10.52
CA MET A 57 -7.47 -12.75 -11.35
C MET A 57 -8.12 -13.99 -10.72
N ALA A 58 -7.31 -14.89 -10.14
CA ALA A 58 -7.79 -16.16 -9.59
C ALA A 58 -8.67 -16.01 -8.33
N HIS A 59 -8.65 -14.84 -7.68
CA HIS A 59 -9.32 -14.64 -6.39
C HIS A 59 -10.46 -13.63 -6.43
N LEU A 60 -10.76 -13.05 -7.59
CA LEU A 60 -11.73 -11.97 -7.76
C LEU A 60 -13.10 -12.28 -7.16
N ASP A 61 -13.70 -13.38 -7.59
CA ASP A 61 -15.07 -13.74 -7.20
C ASP A 61 -15.13 -14.15 -5.71
N GLU A 62 -14.12 -14.84 -5.21
CA GLU A 62 -14.02 -15.22 -3.80
C GLU A 62 -13.97 -13.96 -2.91
N VAL A 63 -13.15 -12.97 -3.27
CA VAL A 63 -12.99 -11.76 -2.46
C VAL A 63 -14.24 -10.89 -2.54
N ARG A 64 -14.87 -10.75 -3.70
CA ARG A 64 -16.16 -10.08 -3.84
C ARG A 64 -17.24 -10.70 -2.96
N ALA A 65 -17.36 -12.03 -2.98
CA ALA A 65 -18.29 -12.75 -2.13
C ALA A 65 -17.98 -12.55 -0.64
N ARG A 66 -16.71 -12.52 -0.27
CA ARG A 66 -16.28 -12.28 1.11
C ARG A 66 -16.67 -10.89 1.62
N TYR A 67 -16.45 -9.84 0.84
CA TYR A 67 -16.90 -8.49 1.17
C TYR A 67 -18.42 -8.41 1.32
N ALA A 68 -19.16 -9.02 0.39
CA ALA A 68 -20.63 -9.06 0.42
C ALA A 68 -21.16 -9.78 1.66
N THR A 69 -20.62 -10.95 2.00
CA THR A 69 -20.99 -11.75 3.17
C THR A 69 -20.73 -10.99 4.48
N LEU A 70 -19.66 -10.22 4.54
CA LEU A 70 -19.30 -9.44 5.72
C LEU A 70 -20.00 -8.06 5.80
N GLY A 71 -20.80 -7.70 4.81
CA GLY A 71 -21.49 -6.40 4.77
C GLY A 71 -20.51 -5.21 4.68
N VAL A 72 -19.38 -5.41 3.99
CA VAL A 72 -18.37 -4.36 3.78
C VAL A 72 -18.36 -3.96 2.33
N GLN A 73 -18.49 -2.66 2.06
CA GLN A 73 -18.42 -2.12 0.70
C GLN A 73 -16.96 -1.96 0.29
N ALA A 74 -16.64 -2.44 -0.91
CA ALA A 74 -15.32 -2.27 -1.53
C ALA A 74 -15.45 -2.34 -3.04
N GLU A 75 -14.64 -1.59 -3.75
CA GLU A 75 -14.37 -1.80 -5.16
C GLU A 75 -13.32 -2.90 -5.28
N VAL A 76 -13.66 -3.97 -6.01
CA VAL A 76 -12.79 -5.16 -6.10
C VAL A 76 -12.46 -5.42 -7.57
N GLN A 77 -11.18 -5.37 -7.90
CA GLN A 77 -10.67 -5.59 -9.26
C GLN A 77 -9.60 -6.69 -9.27
N PRO A 78 -9.48 -7.44 -10.36
CA PRO A 78 -8.45 -8.46 -10.48
C PRO A 78 -7.05 -7.86 -10.66
N PHE A 79 -7.00 -6.73 -11.37
CA PHE A 79 -5.78 -6.01 -11.72
C PHE A 79 -6.06 -4.50 -11.80
N ILE A 80 -5.05 -3.68 -11.57
CA ILE A 80 -5.10 -2.22 -11.71
C ILE A 80 -4.19 -1.82 -12.86
N ASP A 81 -4.78 -1.29 -13.94
CA ASP A 81 -4.04 -0.87 -15.13
C ASP A 81 -3.30 0.45 -14.89
N ASP A 82 -3.94 1.40 -14.23
CA ASP A 82 -3.36 2.72 -13.91
C ASP A 82 -3.09 2.85 -12.40
N MET A 83 -2.03 2.21 -11.95
CA MET A 83 -1.60 2.29 -10.55
C MET A 83 -1.28 3.73 -10.12
N ALA A 84 -0.74 4.55 -11.04
CA ALA A 84 -0.40 5.93 -10.72
C ALA A 84 -1.64 6.75 -10.33
N ALA A 85 -2.75 6.60 -11.06
CA ALA A 85 -4.00 7.28 -10.74
C ALA A 85 -4.52 6.88 -9.35
N TYR A 86 -4.44 5.60 -8.98
CA TYR A 86 -4.87 5.15 -7.64
C TYR A 86 -3.93 5.63 -6.53
N LEU A 87 -2.62 5.64 -6.74
CA LEU A 87 -1.66 6.19 -5.79
C LEU A 87 -1.85 7.70 -5.59
N GLU A 88 -2.27 8.41 -6.60
CA GLU A 88 -2.54 9.86 -6.51
C GLU A 88 -3.73 10.18 -5.62
N ILE A 89 -4.77 9.36 -5.66
CA ILE A 89 -6.02 9.63 -4.94
C ILE A 89 -6.11 8.93 -3.59
N CYS A 90 -5.33 7.88 -3.31
CA CYS A 90 -5.41 7.19 -2.04
C CYS A 90 -4.76 7.99 -0.90
N ASP A 91 -5.25 7.75 0.32
CA ASP A 91 -4.66 8.28 1.56
C ASP A 91 -3.68 7.26 2.16
N LEU A 92 -3.91 5.97 1.92
CA LEU A 92 -3.17 4.85 2.49
C LEU A 92 -3.18 3.66 1.53
N ILE A 93 -2.06 2.95 1.45
CA ILE A 93 -2.00 1.64 0.78
C ILE A 93 -1.64 0.53 1.78
N VAL A 94 -2.29 -0.63 1.64
CA VAL A 94 -1.91 -1.88 2.32
C VAL A 94 -1.36 -2.82 1.26
N CYS A 95 -0.09 -3.18 1.34
CA CYS A 95 0.56 -3.96 0.28
C CYS A 95 1.75 -4.79 0.79
N ARG A 96 2.34 -5.56 -0.13
CA ARG A 96 3.63 -6.21 0.04
C ARG A 96 4.78 -5.19 -0.01
N ALA A 97 5.98 -5.61 0.41
CA ALA A 97 7.16 -4.75 0.48
C ALA A 97 8.24 -5.13 -0.56
N GLY A 98 7.82 -5.47 -1.77
CA GLY A 98 8.75 -5.69 -2.89
C GLY A 98 9.54 -4.42 -3.23
N ALA A 99 10.75 -4.56 -3.77
CA ALA A 99 11.64 -3.43 -4.07
C ALA A 99 11.00 -2.41 -5.03
N ILE A 100 10.32 -2.89 -6.08
CA ILE A 100 9.61 -2.02 -7.04
C ILE A 100 8.50 -1.26 -6.34
N THR A 101 7.66 -1.94 -5.55
CA THR A 101 6.57 -1.32 -4.80
C THR A 101 7.09 -0.24 -3.85
N VAL A 102 8.14 -0.54 -3.08
CA VAL A 102 8.74 0.44 -2.16
C VAL A 102 9.29 1.65 -2.91
N SER A 103 9.94 1.44 -4.06
CA SER A 103 10.44 2.53 -4.91
C SER A 103 9.30 3.40 -5.45
N GLU A 104 8.20 2.79 -5.89
CA GLU A 104 7.00 3.51 -6.36
C GLU A 104 6.35 4.31 -5.24
N LEU A 105 6.24 3.73 -4.04
CA LEU A 105 5.70 4.43 -2.86
C LEU A 105 6.55 5.64 -2.49
N CYS A 106 7.88 5.50 -2.50
CA CYS A 106 8.79 6.61 -2.26
C CYS A 106 8.64 7.70 -3.32
N ALA A 107 8.61 7.33 -4.60
CA ALA A 107 8.43 8.27 -5.69
C ALA A 107 7.07 9.00 -5.62
N ALA A 108 6.00 8.28 -5.29
CA ALA A 108 4.67 8.82 -5.13
C ALA A 108 4.48 9.63 -3.82
N GLY A 109 5.21 9.29 -2.76
CA GLY A 109 4.97 9.84 -1.43
C GLY A 109 3.62 9.35 -0.87
N VAL A 110 3.42 8.04 -0.78
CA VAL A 110 2.16 7.43 -0.30
C VAL A 110 2.39 6.69 1.01
N ALA A 111 1.60 7.02 2.03
CA ALA A 111 1.61 6.32 3.31
C ALA A 111 1.20 4.85 3.16
N SER A 112 1.86 3.95 3.87
CA SER A 112 1.63 2.51 3.69
C SER A 112 1.65 1.70 4.98
N VAL A 113 0.85 0.62 4.98
CA VAL A 113 1.01 -0.53 5.85
C VAL A 113 1.65 -1.64 5.01
N LEU A 114 2.89 -1.98 5.32
CA LEU A 114 3.66 -2.98 4.61
C LEU A 114 3.55 -4.34 5.30
N VAL A 115 3.03 -5.32 4.58
CA VAL A 115 2.90 -6.71 5.01
C VAL A 115 3.86 -7.55 4.17
N PRO A 116 5.13 -7.71 4.59
CA PRO A 116 6.13 -8.41 3.80
C PRO A 116 5.78 -9.90 3.65
N LEU A 117 5.99 -10.43 2.45
CA LEU A 117 5.96 -11.87 2.23
C LEU A 117 7.26 -12.48 2.79
N VAL A 118 7.13 -13.45 3.67
CA VAL A 118 8.25 -14.11 4.31
C VAL A 118 8.36 -15.55 3.78
N VAL A 119 9.11 -15.69 2.69
CA VAL A 119 9.58 -16.99 2.19
C VAL A 119 11.08 -16.86 1.90
N SER A 120 11.80 -17.96 1.83
CA SER A 120 13.27 -17.96 1.69
C SER A 120 13.80 -17.12 0.51
N THR A 121 13.02 -17.00 -0.56
CA THR A 121 13.37 -16.21 -1.76
C THR A 121 12.99 -14.73 -1.67
N THR A 122 12.27 -14.29 -0.63
CA THR A 122 11.76 -12.92 -0.50
C THR A 122 12.16 -12.25 0.82
N ALA A 123 13.28 -12.68 1.44
CA ALA A 123 13.79 -12.10 2.69
C ALA A 123 13.94 -10.57 2.63
N HIS A 124 14.28 -10.03 1.45
CA HIS A 124 14.39 -8.59 1.20
C HIS A 124 13.11 -7.79 1.47
N GLN A 125 11.93 -8.41 1.38
CA GLN A 125 10.68 -7.69 1.68
C GLN A 125 10.58 -7.28 3.15
N LYS A 126 11.03 -8.15 4.06
CA LYS A 126 11.09 -7.83 5.50
C LYS A 126 12.04 -6.66 5.76
N ASP A 127 13.22 -6.69 5.13
CA ASP A 127 14.22 -5.63 5.28
C ASP A 127 13.73 -4.30 4.71
N ASN A 128 13.07 -4.33 3.56
CA ASN A 128 12.44 -3.16 2.95
C ASN A 128 11.36 -2.55 3.87
N ALA A 129 10.49 -3.39 4.44
CA ALA A 129 9.44 -2.93 5.35
C ALA A 129 10.03 -2.33 6.64
N ALA A 130 11.02 -2.98 7.23
CA ALA A 130 11.73 -2.49 8.40
C ALA A 130 12.43 -1.16 8.12
N TRP A 131 13.15 -1.06 7.00
CA TRP A 131 13.85 0.15 6.58
C TRP A 131 12.91 1.36 6.45
N MET A 132 11.73 1.17 5.87
CA MET A 132 10.70 2.20 5.76
C MET A 132 10.13 2.58 7.13
N ALA A 133 9.83 1.58 7.97
CA ALA A 133 9.21 1.79 9.28
C ALA A 133 10.14 2.52 10.25
N GLU A 134 11.43 2.17 10.29
CA GLU A 134 12.44 2.83 11.11
C GLU A 134 12.56 4.33 10.81
N ARG A 135 12.19 4.75 9.60
CA ARG A 135 12.17 6.15 9.15
C ARG A 135 10.83 6.83 9.33
N GLY A 136 9.85 6.12 9.92
CA GLY A 136 8.48 6.60 10.07
C GLY A 136 7.76 6.82 8.74
N ALA A 137 8.24 6.13 7.69
CA ALA A 137 7.73 6.24 6.33
C ALA A 137 6.72 5.13 5.96
N ALA A 138 6.51 4.15 6.84
CA ALA A 138 5.52 3.10 6.71
C ALA A 138 5.20 2.50 8.08
N LEU A 139 4.10 1.75 8.17
CA LEU A 139 3.89 0.79 9.24
C LEU A 139 4.31 -0.59 8.73
N HIS A 140 5.16 -1.26 9.49
CA HIS A 140 5.55 -2.64 9.22
C HIS A 140 4.65 -3.57 10.05
N LEU A 141 3.85 -4.38 9.37
CA LEU A 141 3.00 -5.39 10.00
C LEU A 141 3.44 -6.77 9.50
N PRO A 142 4.26 -7.50 10.27
CA PRO A 142 4.70 -8.83 9.88
C PRO A 142 3.50 -9.76 9.62
N GLN A 143 3.59 -10.59 8.57
CA GLN A 143 2.49 -11.50 8.21
C GLN A 143 2.11 -12.45 9.34
N ALA A 144 3.06 -12.88 10.16
CA ALA A 144 2.81 -13.74 11.32
C ALA A 144 1.98 -13.04 12.42
N GLU A 145 1.99 -11.71 12.45
CA GLU A 145 1.21 -10.90 13.40
C GLU A 145 -0.08 -10.34 12.79
N LEU A 146 -0.30 -10.56 11.51
CA LEU A 146 -1.46 -10.05 10.79
C LEU A 146 -2.71 -10.85 11.18
N THR A 147 -3.53 -10.24 12.00
CA THR A 147 -4.88 -10.71 12.32
C THR A 147 -5.90 -9.64 11.94
N PRO A 148 -7.19 -10.00 11.72
CA PRO A 148 -8.23 -9.00 11.48
C PRO A 148 -8.29 -7.93 12.57
N GLN A 149 -8.15 -8.32 13.84
CA GLN A 149 -8.18 -7.39 14.98
C GLN A 149 -7.01 -6.41 14.94
N ARG A 150 -5.80 -6.92 14.68
CA ARG A 150 -4.60 -6.08 14.64
C ARG A 150 -4.65 -5.09 13.48
N LEU A 151 -5.08 -5.55 12.31
CA LEU A 151 -5.24 -4.67 11.14
C LEU A 151 -6.35 -3.64 11.37
N ALA A 152 -7.50 -4.03 11.92
CA ALA A 152 -8.57 -3.11 12.27
C ALA A 152 -8.10 -2.02 13.23
N GLN A 153 -7.39 -2.39 14.29
CA GLN A 153 -6.84 -1.44 15.25
C GLN A 153 -5.83 -0.49 14.56
N THR A 154 -4.91 -1.04 13.75
CA THR A 154 -3.95 -0.25 12.99
C THR A 154 -4.63 0.80 12.11
N LEU A 155 -5.69 0.41 11.40
CA LEU A 155 -6.45 1.32 10.54
C LEU A 155 -7.24 2.36 11.33
N GLN A 156 -7.83 1.98 12.47
CA GLN A 156 -8.57 2.90 13.33
C GLN A 156 -7.67 3.96 13.97
N ASP A 157 -6.41 3.65 14.22
CA ASP A 157 -5.43 4.58 14.78
C ASP A 157 -4.92 5.61 13.76
N MET A 158 -5.27 5.45 12.47
CA MET A 158 -4.89 6.37 11.40
C MET A 158 -5.91 7.49 11.22
N ASP A 159 -5.38 8.68 11.01
CA ASP A 159 -6.11 9.85 10.53
C ASP A 159 -5.32 10.54 9.41
N ARG A 160 -5.94 11.49 8.70
CA ARG A 160 -5.27 12.17 7.59
C ARG A 160 -4.01 12.94 8.00
N GLY A 161 -3.97 13.46 9.22
CA GLY A 161 -2.79 14.17 9.73
C GLY A 161 -1.58 13.23 9.86
N LYS A 162 -1.79 12.05 10.46
CA LYS A 162 -0.75 11.01 10.58
C LYS A 162 -0.32 10.47 9.22
N LEU A 163 -1.29 10.24 8.32
CA LEU A 163 -1.02 9.74 6.98
C LEU A 163 -0.25 10.78 6.14
N LEU A 164 -0.60 12.07 6.24
CA LEU A 164 0.15 13.14 5.58
C LEU A 164 1.58 13.20 6.10
N ALA A 165 1.78 13.17 7.42
CA ALA A 165 3.13 13.19 8.01
C ALA A 165 3.97 11.99 7.55
N MET A 166 3.36 10.80 7.46
CA MET A 166 4.00 9.60 6.93
C MET A 166 4.33 9.78 5.44
N ALA A 167 3.38 10.23 4.62
CA ALA A 167 3.54 10.44 3.19
C ALA A 167 4.68 11.43 2.87
N GLN A 168 4.81 12.50 3.66
CA GLN A 168 5.91 13.46 3.53
C GLN A 168 7.26 12.80 3.80
N LYS A 169 7.36 11.96 4.84
CA LYS A 169 8.58 11.18 5.13
C LYS A 169 8.90 10.20 4.00
N VAL A 170 7.89 9.49 3.49
CA VAL A 170 8.05 8.59 2.34
C VAL A 170 8.66 9.34 1.16
N LYS A 171 8.13 10.52 0.83
CA LYS A 171 8.60 11.33 -0.30
C LYS A 171 10.06 11.74 -0.15
N THR A 172 10.56 11.98 1.06
CA THR A 172 11.98 12.31 1.29
C THR A 172 12.92 11.13 0.99
N LEU A 173 12.40 9.91 0.97
CA LEU A 173 13.17 8.71 0.66
C LEU A 173 13.26 8.42 -0.84
N ALA A 174 12.55 9.16 -1.67
CA ALA A 174 12.64 9.05 -3.12
C ALA A 174 14.08 9.29 -3.60
N ARG A 175 14.61 8.35 -4.40
CA ARG A 175 15.92 8.49 -5.04
C ARG A 175 15.75 8.69 -6.54
N PRO A 176 15.46 9.89 -7.01
CA PRO A 176 15.17 10.15 -8.42
C PRO A 176 16.35 9.84 -9.35
N GLN A 177 17.57 9.70 -8.81
CA GLN A 177 18.79 9.48 -9.60
C GLN A 177 19.29 8.03 -9.67
N ALA A 178 18.64 7.07 -9.01
CA ALA A 178 19.08 5.68 -9.02
C ALA A 178 18.90 5.04 -10.41
N ALA A 179 17.81 5.34 -11.10
CA ALA A 179 17.54 4.88 -12.47
C ALA A 179 18.46 5.53 -13.50
N ALA A 180 18.78 6.81 -13.33
CA ALA A 180 19.70 7.54 -14.22
C ALA A 180 21.14 7.02 -14.10
N LYS A 181 21.60 6.66 -12.89
CA LYS A 181 22.95 6.11 -12.69
C LYS A 181 23.13 4.72 -13.31
N VAL A 182 22.10 3.88 -13.27
CA VAL A 182 22.16 2.54 -13.90
C VAL A 182 22.22 2.66 -15.43
N ALA A 183 21.52 3.61 -16.03
CA ALA A 183 21.58 3.88 -17.46
C ALA A 183 22.97 4.40 -17.86
N ASP A 184 23.54 5.35 -17.11
CA ASP A 184 24.86 5.94 -17.37
C ASP A 184 26.01 4.91 -17.23
N GLU A 185 25.94 4.00 -16.26
CA GLU A 185 26.92 2.92 -16.12
C GLU A 185 26.79 1.87 -17.23
N SER A 186 25.57 1.59 -17.70
CA SER A 186 25.36 0.65 -18.82
C SER A 186 25.90 1.20 -20.13
N GLU A 187 25.79 2.51 -20.38
CA GLU A 187 26.38 3.16 -21.59
C GLU A 187 27.91 3.22 -21.55
N ARG A 188 28.49 3.39 -20.36
CA ARG A 188 29.96 3.38 -20.17
C ARG A 188 30.59 2.00 -20.32
N MET A 189 29.85 0.92 -20.12
CA MET A 189 30.33 -0.46 -20.30
C MET A 189 30.21 -0.96 -21.75
N THR A 190 29.50 -0.22 -22.62
CA THR A 190 29.31 -0.54 -24.04
C THR A 190 30.12 0.36 -24.98
N SER A 191 30.93 1.26 -24.44
CA SER A 191 31.90 2.10 -25.19
C SER A 191 33.33 1.67 -24.87
#